data_81eeed120b316aab209337d2f9e4f3ba
#
_entry.id   81eeed120b316aab209337d2f9e4f3ba
#
_cell.length_a   1.000
_cell.length_b   1.000
_cell.length_c   1.000
_cell.angle_alpha   90.00
_cell.angle_beta   90.00
_cell.angle_gamma   90.00
#
_symmetry.space_group_name_H-M   'P 1'
#
loop_
_entity.id
_entity.type
_entity.pdbx_description
1 polymer ?
#
loop_
_entity_poly.entity_id
_entity_poly.type
_entity_poly.pdbx_seq_one_letter_code
_entity_poly.pdbx_strand_id
1 'polypeptide(L)'
;MHPLTEYPRPAMRRDSYENLNGPWQYAITASAQRPADWDGEILVPYAPECRASGVGRTLQPGQWLHYHRYFAPPAGTGGRVLLHFGAVDYACAVQVNGHLVGGHRGGYWPFTLDITAQLNGTGRNSLWVAVQDPTGHGTQARGKQTLQPGGMFYPAQSGIWQTVWLERVPENHI
;
A
#
# COMPACT_ATOMS: atom_id res chain seq x y z
N MET A 1 -7.71 -15.94 -7.85
CA MET A 1 -7.69 -15.77 -6.38
C MET A 1 -8.26 -14.39 -6.10
N HIS A 2 -9.15 -14.24 -5.11
CA HIS A 2 -9.72 -12.94 -4.76
C HIS A 2 -9.14 -12.49 -3.43
N PRO A 3 -8.68 -11.22 -3.30
CA PRO A 3 -8.26 -10.68 -2.03
C PRO A 3 -9.42 -10.67 -1.03
N LEU A 4 -9.10 -10.83 0.25
CA LEU A 4 -10.09 -10.71 1.31
C LEU A 4 -10.65 -9.29 1.36
N THR A 5 -11.96 -9.18 1.53
CA THR A 5 -12.68 -7.90 1.59
C THR A 5 -13.20 -7.58 2.99
N GLU A 6 -13.10 -8.54 3.92
CA GLU A 6 -13.51 -8.34 5.29
C GLU A 6 -12.64 -7.32 6.00
N TYR A 7 -13.23 -6.70 7.01
CA TYR A 7 -12.57 -5.73 7.85
C TYR A 7 -11.40 -6.37 8.62
N PRO A 8 -10.16 -5.82 8.53
CA PRO A 8 -8.98 -6.47 9.09
C PRO A 8 -8.89 -6.39 10.63
N ARG A 9 -9.73 -5.57 11.27
CA ARG A 9 -9.78 -5.39 12.73
C ARG A 9 -11.16 -5.72 13.27
N PRO A 10 -11.54 -6.99 13.40
CA PRO A 10 -12.91 -7.40 13.71
C PRO A 10 -13.44 -6.88 15.05
N ALA A 11 -12.54 -6.58 16.02
CA ALA A 11 -12.93 -6.05 17.33
C ALA A 11 -13.29 -4.56 17.33
N MET A 12 -12.98 -3.81 16.27
CA MET A 12 -13.16 -2.36 16.17
C MET A 12 -13.66 -1.95 14.78
N ARG A 13 -14.71 -2.57 14.31
CA ARG A 13 -15.27 -2.32 12.98
C ARG A 13 -16.05 -1.00 12.95
N ARG A 14 -15.91 -0.26 11.82
CA ARG A 14 -16.72 0.90 11.46
C ARG A 14 -17.58 0.62 10.23
N ASP A 15 -18.78 1.18 10.18
CA ASP A 15 -19.68 1.03 9.03
C ASP A 15 -19.19 1.80 7.79
N SER A 16 -18.35 2.81 8.00
CA SER A 16 -17.74 3.62 6.93
C SER A 16 -16.53 2.97 6.24
N TYR A 17 -16.29 1.69 6.49
CA TYR A 17 -15.18 0.93 5.90
C TYR A 17 -15.29 0.77 4.39
N GLU A 18 -14.23 1.14 3.68
CA GLU A 18 -14.07 0.93 2.25
C GLU A 18 -12.77 0.20 1.96
N ASN A 19 -12.87 -1.02 1.45
CA ASN A 19 -11.71 -1.85 1.12
C ASN A 19 -11.08 -1.41 -0.20
N LEU A 20 -9.78 -1.18 -0.20
CA LEU A 20 -9.00 -0.83 -1.39
C LEU A 20 -8.15 -2.00 -1.93
N ASN A 21 -8.30 -3.22 -1.43
CA ASN A 21 -7.69 -4.39 -2.06
C ASN A 21 -8.25 -4.60 -3.47
N GLY A 22 -7.51 -5.31 -4.30
CA GLY A 22 -7.90 -5.59 -5.67
C GLY A 22 -6.88 -5.06 -6.69
N PRO A 23 -7.28 -4.79 -7.96
CA PRO A 23 -6.36 -4.37 -8.99
C PRO A 23 -5.91 -2.91 -8.79
N TRP A 24 -4.60 -2.70 -8.88
CA TRP A 24 -3.94 -1.40 -8.92
C TRP A 24 -3.01 -1.37 -10.12
N GLN A 25 -2.80 -0.22 -10.73
CA GLN A 25 -1.70 -0.03 -11.67
C GLN A 25 -0.36 -0.12 -10.91
N TYR A 26 0.67 -0.71 -11.55
CA TYR A 26 2.01 -0.73 -10.99
C TYR A 26 3.07 -0.42 -12.03
N ALA A 27 4.24 0.03 -11.55
CA ALA A 27 5.47 0.12 -12.34
C ALA A 27 6.68 -0.13 -11.43
N ILE A 28 7.74 -0.75 -11.97
CA ILE A 28 9.04 -0.89 -11.30
C ILE A 28 10.07 -0.07 -12.04
N THR A 29 10.62 0.95 -11.39
CA THR A 29 11.53 1.93 -12.01
C THR A 29 12.81 2.12 -11.18
N ALA A 30 13.79 2.84 -11.73
CA ALA A 30 14.98 3.25 -11.00
C ALA A 30 14.82 4.60 -10.26
N SER A 31 13.66 5.23 -10.35
CA SER A 31 13.40 6.58 -9.82
C SER A 31 12.26 6.59 -8.81
N ALA A 32 12.39 7.42 -7.77
CA ALA A 32 11.32 7.71 -6.83
C ALA A 32 10.17 8.54 -7.41
N GLN A 33 10.36 9.13 -8.59
CA GLN A 33 9.36 9.96 -9.24
C GLN A 33 8.22 9.11 -9.81
N ARG A 34 7.02 9.67 -9.78
CA ARG A 34 5.85 9.00 -10.38
C ARG A 34 6.14 8.69 -11.86
N PRO A 35 5.98 7.44 -12.27
CA PRO A 35 6.21 7.05 -13.66
C PRO A 35 5.18 7.69 -14.58
N ALA A 36 5.59 7.97 -15.83
CA ALA A 36 4.68 8.43 -16.88
C ALA A 36 3.82 7.26 -17.39
N ASP A 37 4.42 6.08 -17.51
CA ASP A 37 3.77 4.86 -17.98
C ASP A 37 3.76 3.78 -16.89
N TRP A 38 2.77 2.90 -16.96
CA TRP A 38 2.58 1.79 -16.02
C TRP A 38 2.93 0.47 -16.68
N ASP A 39 3.63 -0.41 -15.95
CA ASP A 39 3.99 -1.76 -16.45
C ASP A 39 2.77 -2.69 -16.59
N GLY A 40 1.68 -2.41 -15.86
CA GLY A 40 0.47 -3.22 -15.88
C GLY A 40 -0.33 -3.10 -14.59
N GLU A 41 -1.01 -4.19 -14.22
CA GLU A 41 -1.79 -4.29 -13.00
C GLU A 41 -1.16 -5.26 -12.00
N ILE A 42 -1.26 -4.91 -10.72
CA ILE A 42 -0.90 -5.74 -9.57
C ILE A 42 -2.12 -5.94 -8.67
N LEU A 43 -2.33 -7.17 -8.20
CA LEU A 43 -3.42 -7.49 -7.29
C LEU A 43 -2.99 -7.26 -5.84
N VAL A 44 -3.35 -6.13 -5.26
CA VAL A 44 -3.12 -5.79 -3.84
C VAL A 44 -4.07 -6.65 -2.96
N PRO A 45 -3.59 -7.24 -1.84
CA PRO A 45 -2.31 -7.01 -1.16
C PRO A 45 -1.24 -8.10 -1.42
N TYR A 46 -1.12 -8.60 -2.62
CA TYR A 46 -0.09 -9.58 -2.92
C TYR A 46 1.20 -8.89 -3.37
N ALA A 47 2.32 -9.30 -2.77
CA ALA A 47 3.64 -8.80 -3.12
C ALA A 47 4.00 -9.11 -4.59
N PRO A 48 4.77 -8.25 -5.28
CA PRO A 48 5.10 -8.44 -6.70
C PRO A 48 5.82 -9.77 -6.98
N GLU A 49 6.52 -10.34 -6.01
CA GLU A 49 7.19 -11.64 -6.09
C GLU A 49 6.20 -12.81 -6.13
N CYS A 50 5.01 -12.62 -5.56
CA CYS A 50 3.98 -13.66 -5.49
C CYS A 50 3.25 -13.78 -6.83
N ARG A 51 3.04 -15.01 -7.33
CA ARG A 51 2.26 -15.24 -8.56
C ARG A 51 0.82 -14.72 -8.46
N ALA A 52 0.25 -14.73 -7.25
CA ALA A 52 -1.11 -14.24 -7.02
C ALA A 52 -1.26 -12.73 -7.28
N SER A 53 -0.17 -11.96 -7.24
CA SER A 53 -0.17 -10.53 -7.58
C SER A 53 -0.41 -10.27 -9.07
N GLY A 54 -0.16 -11.27 -9.93
CA GLY A 54 -0.14 -11.12 -11.40
C GLY A 54 1.18 -10.61 -11.96
N VAL A 55 2.16 -10.25 -11.11
CA VAL A 55 3.45 -9.65 -11.52
C VAL A 55 4.56 -10.69 -11.64
N GLY A 56 4.83 -11.45 -10.55
CA GLY A 56 5.86 -12.49 -10.55
C GLY A 56 7.29 -11.97 -10.72
N ARG A 57 7.58 -10.73 -10.28
CA ARG A 57 8.90 -10.09 -10.38
C ARG A 57 9.44 -9.76 -9.01
N THR A 58 10.72 -10.06 -8.76
CA THR A 58 11.41 -9.68 -7.53
C THR A 58 11.93 -8.25 -7.63
N LEU A 59 11.52 -7.40 -6.69
CA LEU A 59 12.05 -6.04 -6.57
C LEU A 59 13.53 -6.10 -6.18
N GLN A 60 14.36 -5.34 -6.90
CA GLN A 60 15.80 -5.30 -6.65
C GLN A 60 16.16 -4.06 -5.82
N PRO A 61 17.22 -4.13 -4.99
CA PRO A 61 17.75 -2.96 -4.29
C PRO A 61 18.02 -1.81 -5.24
N GLY A 62 17.56 -0.61 -4.85
CA GLY A 62 17.66 0.59 -5.68
C GLY A 62 16.53 0.79 -6.67
N GLN A 63 15.65 -0.20 -6.85
CA GLN A 63 14.41 -0.02 -7.61
C GLN A 63 13.30 0.55 -6.72
N TRP A 64 12.33 1.16 -7.38
CA TRP A 64 11.11 1.68 -6.79
C TRP A 64 9.90 0.94 -7.38
N LEU A 65 9.04 0.45 -6.50
CA LEU A 65 7.75 -0.13 -6.86
C LEU A 65 6.68 0.94 -6.66
N HIS A 66 6.03 1.32 -7.74
CA HIS A 66 4.96 2.31 -7.74
C HIS A 66 3.62 1.63 -7.85
N TYR A 67 2.66 2.13 -7.08
CA TYR A 67 1.26 1.74 -7.14
C TYR A 67 0.39 2.94 -7.43
N HIS A 68 -0.65 2.75 -8.21
CA HIS A 68 -1.64 3.78 -8.45
C HIS A 68 -3.05 3.19 -8.50
N ARG A 69 -3.97 3.89 -7.87
CA ARG A 69 -5.40 3.58 -7.90
C ARG A 69 -6.23 4.84 -7.83
N TYR A 70 -7.39 4.79 -8.44
CA TYR A 70 -8.45 5.76 -8.15
C TYR A 70 -9.42 5.19 -7.12
N PHE A 71 -9.98 6.08 -6.29
CA PHE A 71 -10.95 5.74 -5.27
C PHE A 71 -11.98 6.85 -5.07
N ALA A 72 -13.14 6.51 -4.50
CA ALA A 72 -14.07 7.45 -3.90
C ALA A 72 -13.91 7.42 -2.38
N PRO A 73 -14.06 8.54 -1.66
CA PRO A 73 -14.01 8.51 -0.21
C PRO A 73 -15.26 7.80 0.34
N PRO A 74 -15.19 7.23 1.55
CA PRO A 74 -16.35 6.65 2.21
C PRO A 74 -17.52 7.64 2.31
N ALA A 75 -18.74 7.15 2.18
CA ALA A 75 -19.95 7.97 2.24
C ALA A 75 -20.07 8.74 3.57
N GLY A 76 -20.78 9.87 3.53
CA GLY A 76 -21.01 10.75 4.68
C GLY A 76 -20.35 12.11 4.53
N THR A 77 -20.66 12.99 5.48
CA THR A 77 -20.15 14.38 5.55
C THR A 77 -19.49 14.64 6.90
N GLY A 78 -18.55 15.60 6.92
CA GLY A 78 -17.83 15.98 8.14
C GLY A 78 -16.84 14.90 8.62
N GLY A 79 -16.21 15.15 9.75
CA GLY A 79 -15.19 14.29 10.33
C GLY A 79 -13.94 14.18 9.46
N ARG A 80 -13.17 13.12 9.67
CA ARG A 80 -11.93 12.84 8.95
C ARG A 80 -12.05 11.61 8.08
N VAL A 81 -11.28 11.56 7.02
CA VAL A 81 -11.09 10.34 6.20
C VAL A 81 -9.68 9.85 6.42
N LEU A 82 -9.58 8.65 6.95
CA LEU A 82 -8.33 7.98 7.27
C LEU A 82 -8.03 6.91 6.22
N LEU A 83 -6.79 6.92 5.72
CA LEU A 83 -6.24 5.89 4.84
C LEU A 83 -5.32 5.00 5.67
N HIS A 84 -5.61 3.71 5.69
CA HIS A 84 -4.90 2.72 6.47
C HIS A 84 -4.16 1.74 5.57
N PHE A 85 -2.96 1.37 6.00
CA PHE A 85 -2.19 0.27 5.44
C PHE A 85 -1.90 -0.73 6.55
N GLY A 86 -2.23 -2.00 6.34
CA GLY A 86 -1.89 -3.07 7.27
C GLY A 86 -0.39 -3.29 7.37
N ALA A 87 0.31 -3.29 6.24
CA ALA A 87 1.77 -3.25 6.17
C ALA A 87 2.26 -2.95 4.74
N VAL A 88 3.41 -2.28 4.64
CA VAL A 88 4.14 -2.02 3.39
C VAL A 88 5.62 -2.28 3.65
N ASP A 89 6.24 -3.21 2.93
CA ASP A 89 7.66 -3.51 3.05
C ASP A 89 8.45 -2.78 1.95
N TYR A 90 9.40 -1.92 2.20
CA TYR A 90 9.91 -1.55 3.51
C TYR A 90 9.64 -0.07 3.83
N ALA A 91 9.97 0.86 2.93
CA ALA A 91 9.79 2.29 3.07
C ALA A 91 8.87 2.81 1.97
N CYS A 92 7.89 3.64 2.32
CA CYS A 92 6.97 4.19 1.33
C CYS A 92 6.71 5.68 1.52
N ALA A 93 6.33 6.32 0.41
CA ALA A 93 5.74 7.65 0.35
C ALA A 93 4.34 7.54 -0.28
N VAL A 94 3.37 8.27 0.27
CA VAL A 94 1.96 8.21 -0.15
C VAL A 94 1.51 9.60 -0.58
N GLN A 95 0.90 9.68 -1.76
CA GLN A 95 0.29 10.91 -2.27
C GLN A 95 -1.18 10.70 -2.60
N VAL A 96 -1.98 11.72 -2.30
CA VAL A 96 -3.38 11.81 -2.71
C VAL A 96 -3.55 13.08 -3.53
N ASN A 97 -4.10 12.94 -4.74
CA ASN A 97 -4.32 14.05 -5.69
C ASN A 97 -3.06 14.90 -5.96
N GLY A 98 -1.88 14.25 -5.99
CA GLY A 98 -0.59 14.89 -6.19
C GLY A 98 0.04 15.52 -4.96
N HIS A 99 -0.63 15.51 -3.82
CA HIS A 99 -0.11 16.03 -2.54
C HIS A 99 0.46 14.90 -1.69
N LEU A 100 1.67 15.08 -1.18
CA LEU A 100 2.26 14.14 -0.21
C LEU A 100 1.46 14.21 1.09
N VAL A 101 0.90 13.07 1.50
CA VAL A 101 0.12 12.93 2.74
C VAL A 101 0.91 12.26 3.87
N GLY A 102 2.01 11.61 3.53
CA GLY A 102 2.90 11.00 4.51
C GLY A 102 3.73 9.87 3.93
N GLY A 103 4.37 9.13 4.80
CA GLY A 103 5.15 7.95 4.48
C GLY A 103 5.35 7.08 5.72
N HIS A 104 5.91 5.91 5.50
CA HIS A 104 6.19 4.95 6.56
C HIS A 104 7.51 4.21 6.28
N ARG A 105 8.14 3.74 7.34
CA ARG A 105 9.34 2.89 7.27
C ARG A 105 9.21 1.77 8.27
N GLY A 106 9.24 0.53 7.78
CA GLY A 106 9.09 -0.69 8.57
C GLY A 106 8.08 -1.65 7.95
N GLY A 107 8.52 -2.85 7.55
CA GLY A 107 7.74 -3.79 6.75
C GLY A 107 6.59 -4.50 7.48
N TYR A 108 6.49 -4.39 8.82
CA TYR A 108 5.59 -5.24 9.62
C TYR A 108 4.54 -4.47 10.44
N TRP A 109 4.56 -3.16 10.41
CA TRP A 109 3.71 -2.32 11.23
C TRP A 109 2.62 -1.63 10.40
N PRO A 110 1.38 -1.62 10.89
CA PRO A 110 0.34 -0.83 10.28
C PRO A 110 0.58 0.67 10.50
N PHE A 111 0.09 1.48 9.57
CA PHE A 111 0.09 2.93 9.71
C PHE A 111 -1.17 3.54 9.11
N THR A 112 -1.47 4.76 9.55
CA THR A 112 -2.67 5.50 9.20
C THR A 112 -2.31 6.92 8.80
N LEU A 113 -2.92 7.42 7.74
CA LEU A 113 -2.74 8.79 7.23
C LEU A 113 -4.10 9.49 7.16
N ASP A 114 -4.20 10.68 7.71
CA ASP A 114 -5.34 11.56 7.51
C ASP A 114 -5.24 12.21 6.13
N ILE A 115 -6.18 11.91 5.25
CA ILE A 115 -6.21 12.39 3.87
C ILE A 115 -7.33 13.41 3.61
N THR A 116 -8.02 13.84 4.65
CA THR A 116 -9.23 14.67 4.57
C THR A 116 -9.02 15.94 3.75
N ALA A 117 -7.93 16.64 4.00
CA ALA A 117 -7.64 17.92 3.35
C ALA A 117 -7.25 17.79 1.85
N GLN A 118 -6.89 16.59 1.40
CA GLN A 118 -6.45 16.33 0.03
C GLN A 118 -7.53 15.73 -0.87
N LEU A 119 -8.74 15.51 -0.33
CA LEU A 119 -9.83 14.92 -1.09
C LEU A 119 -10.50 15.94 -2.02
N ASN A 120 -10.86 15.49 -3.21
CA ASN A 120 -11.69 16.23 -4.17
C ASN A 120 -13.20 16.02 -3.85
N GLY A 121 -13.61 16.43 -2.65
CA GLY A 121 -15.00 16.23 -2.19
C GLY A 121 -15.44 14.76 -2.27
N THR A 122 -16.60 14.49 -2.86
CA THR A 122 -17.13 13.13 -3.07
C THR A 122 -16.68 12.48 -4.37
N GLY A 123 -15.88 13.19 -5.16
CA GLY A 123 -15.45 12.77 -6.49
C GLY A 123 -14.33 11.73 -6.49
N ARG A 124 -13.86 11.44 -7.69
CA ARG A 124 -12.74 10.52 -7.92
C ARG A 124 -11.44 11.13 -7.42
N ASN A 125 -10.74 10.39 -6.56
CA ASN A 125 -9.43 10.75 -6.03
C ASN A 125 -8.35 9.81 -6.56
N SER A 126 -7.13 10.34 -6.73
CA SER A 126 -5.94 9.59 -7.17
C SER A 126 -5.08 9.26 -5.96
N LEU A 127 -4.78 7.99 -5.75
CA LEU A 127 -3.84 7.50 -4.74
C LEU A 127 -2.61 6.95 -5.45
N TRP A 128 -1.43 7.46 -5.09
CA TRP A 128 -0.15 6.96 -5.54
C TRP A 128 0.73 6.62 -4.34
N VAL A 129 1.38 5.44 -4.41
CA VAL A 129 2.31 4.95 -3.39
C VAL A 129 3.61 4.57 -4.09
N ALA A 130 4.73 5.12 -3.62
CA ALA A 130 6.06 4.73 -4.05
C ALA A 130 6.74 3.95 -2.92
N VAL A 131 7.26 2.78 -3.23
CA VAL A 131 7.87 1.87 -2.25
C VAL A 131 9.29 1.53 -2.66
N GLN A 132 10.18 1.51 -1.68
CA GLN A 132 11.54 0.99 -1.80
C GLN A 132 11.77 -0.08 -0.74
N ASP A 133 12.33 -1.22 -1.17
CA ASP A 133 12.70 -2.31 -0.27
C ASP A 133 14.12 -2.78 -0.58
N PRO A 134 15.08 -2.63 0.36
CA PRO A 134 16.42 -3.16 0.19
C PRO A 134 16.51 -4.66 0.43
N THR A 135 15.45 -5.34 0.85
CA THR A 135 15.33 -6.78 1.15
C THR A 135 16.50 -7.29 2.00
N GLY A 136 17.47 -7.98 1.38
CA GLY A 136 18.63 -8.59 2.02
C GLY A 136 19.76 -7.63 2.35
N HIS A 137 19.67 -6.36 1.97
CA HIS A 137 20.70 -5.34 2.16
C HIS A 137 20.35 -4.40 3.31
N GLY A 138 21.32 -4.14 4.19
CA GLY A 138 21.12 -3.24 5.33
C GLY A 138 20.75 -3.97 6.63
N THR A 139 20.32 -3.20 7.63
CA THR A 139 20.09 -3.64 9.01
C THR A 139 18.62 -3.64 9.44
N GLN A 140 17.71 -3.38 8.50
CA GLN A 140 16.27 -3.37 8.77
C GLN A 140 15.74 -4.76 9.14
N ALA A 141 14.67 -4.80 9.92
CA ALA A 141 13.94 -6.03 10.19
C ALA A 141 13.33 -6.57 8.88
N ARG A 142 13.68 -7.80 8.50
CA ARG A 142 13.22 -8.45 7.26
C ARG A 142 12.82 -9.92 7.43
N GLY A 143 12.87 -10.43 8.68
CA GLY A 143 12.67 -11.85 8.94
C GLY A 143 13.71 -12.71 8.20
N LYS A 144 13.25 -13.74 7.54
CA LYS A 144 14.09 -14.66 6.75
C LYS A 144 14.05 -14.36 5.24
N GLN A 145 13.63 -13.18 4.84
CA GLN A 145 13.57 -12.78 3.44
C GLN A 145 15.00 -12.64 2.85
N THR A 146 15.15 -13.06 1.59
CA THR A 146 16.40 -12.92 0.84
C THR A 146 16.13 -12.88 -0.67
N LEU A 147 17.04 -12.23 -1.41
CA LEU A 147 17.02 -12.23 -2.88
C LEU A 147 17.50 -13.57 -3.47
N GLN A 148 18.16 -14.41 -2.65
CA GLN A 148 18.65 -15.74 -3.03
C GLN A 148 18.04 -16.78 -2.08
N PRO A 149 16.76 -17.14 -2.27
CA PRO A 149 16.07 -18.06 -1.39
C PRO A 149 16.65 -19.47 -1.46
N GLY A 150 16.68 -20.16 -0.32
CA GLY A 150 17.18 -21.52 -0.20
C GLY A 150 17.39 -21.94 1.24
N GLY A 151 17.33 -23.22 1.52
CA GLY A 151 17.43 -23.75 2.87
C GLY A 151 16.32 -23.21 3.76
N MET A 152 16.68 -22.47 4.81
CA MET A 152 15.73 -21.87 5.76
C MET A 152 15.25 -20.45 5.36
N PHE A 153 15.77 -19.90 4.25
CA PHE A 153 15.43 -18.53 3.82
C PHE A 153 14.31 -18.54 2.79
N TYR A 154 13.42 -17.51 2.90
CA TYR A 154 12.25 -17.32 2.04
C TYR A 154 12.52 -16.29 0.95
N PRO A 155 11.76 -16.34 -0.17
CA PRO A 155 11.78 -15.27 -1.17
C PRO A 155 11.53 -13.90 -0.56
N ALA A 156 12.03 -12.86 -1.22
CA ALA A 156 11.70 -11.48 -0.93
C ALA A 156 10.18 -11.26 -1.02
N GLN A 157 9.68 -10.32 -0.24
CA GLN A 157 8.29 -9.90 -0.23
C GLN A 157 8.25 -8.38 -0.03
N SER A 158 8.06 -7.66 -1.11
CA SER A 158 8.15 -6.21 -1.13
C SER A 158 6.79 -5.55 -1.33
N GLY A 159 6.71 -4.27 -0.99
CA GLY A 159 5.54 -3.45 -1.27
C GLY A 159 4.36 -3.68 -0.33
N ILE A 160 3.16 -3.41 -0.82
CA ILE A 160 1.90 -3.55 -0.07
C ILE A 160 1.58 -5.04 0.04
N TRP A 161 1.66 -5.61 1.25
CA TRP A 161 1.41 -7.04 1.46
C TRP A 161 0.29 -7.35 2.48
N GLN A 162 -0.34 -6.29 3.02
CA GLN A 162 -1.55 -6.39 3.83
C GLN A 162 -2.60 -5.41 3.36
N THR A 163 -3.83 -5.60 3.82
CA THR A 163 -5.01 -4.82 3.42
C THR A 163 -4.78 -3.31 3.47
N VAL A 164 -5.30 -2.63 2.44
CA VAL A 164 -5.42 -1.17 2.38
C VAL A 164 -6.91 -0.82 2.47
N TRP A 165 -7.26 0.16 3.31
CA TRP A 165 -8.67 0.56 3.45
C TRP A 165 -8.82 2.02 3.85
N LEU A 166 -10.04 2.51 3.70
CA LEU A 166 -10.47 3.84 4.14
C LEU A 166 -11.52 3.72 5.23
N GLU A 167 -11.54 4.70 6.12
CA GLU A 167 -12.60 4.93 7.09
C GLU A 167 -12.93 6.42 7.18
N ARG A 168 -14.21 6.73 7.34
CA ARG A 168 -14.63 8.05 7.78
C ARG A 168 -14.89 8.00 9.29
N VAL A 169 -14.25 8.89 10.04
CA VAL A 169 -14.33 8.93 11.50
C VAL A 169 -14.78 10.31 11.97
N PRO A 170 -15.45 10.43 13.13
CA PRO A 170 -15.69 11.72 13.77
C PRO A 170 -14.37 12.45 14.07
N GLU A 171 -14.44 13.76 14.36
CA GLU A 171 -13.25 14.52 14.81
C GLU A 171 -12.60 13.88 16.05
N ASN A 172 -13.43 13.49 17.02
CA ASN A 172 -12.99 12.74 18.20
C ASN A 172 -13.34 11.27 17.99
N HIS A 173 -12.32 10.45 17.85
CA HIS A 173 -12.44 9.00 17.60
C HIS A 173 -11.33 8.23 18.33
N ILE A 174 -11.57 6.96 18.54
CA ILE A 174 -10.62 6.00 19.14
C ILE A 174 -9.98 5.17 18.00
#